data_5baba139bb18e11c4670b1d9e551d4f2
#
_entry.id   5baba139bb18e11c4670b1d9e551d4f2
#
_cell.length_a   1.000
_cell.length_b   1.000
_cell.length_c   1.000
_cell.angle_alpha   90.00
_cell.angle_beta   90.00
_cell.angle_gamma   90.00
#
_symmetry.space_group_name_H-M   'P 1'
#
loop_
_entity.id
_entity.type
_entity.pdbx_description
1 polymer ?
#
loop_
_entity_poly.entity_id
_entity_poly.type
_entity_poly.pdbx_seq_one_letter_code
_entity_poly.pdbx_strand_id
1 'polypeptide(L)'
;EQSTFYCNHGANFGRFMKCHCGLHTLQLNNGTYKSCNSYFGHTYKRTIEKYKDSYYSVDNWANHVKSFGLGQFLGTDMPIGAKGLVPDSKLYKRVYNGAKIRSSYIISNSIGQGEVLTSPIQLANMMAAVANEGYYYTPHIVKKIKGQNLDKKFTTKHYTTIDKQYFQPIIQGMEDVYNFGTASGLKVEGIKICGKTGTAENKIRVAGKTYQLKDHSIFVAFAPRENPKIALAV
;
A
#
# COMPACT_ATOMS: atom_id res chain seq x y z
N GLU A 1 -7.75 -11.90 7.29
CA GLU A 1 -6.69 -12.89 7.61
C GLU A 1 -6.57 -13.05 9.13
N GLN A 2 -6.96 -14.21 9.65
CA GLN A 2 -6.83 -14.53 11.07
C GLN A 2 -5.51 -15.28 11.39
N SER A 3 -4.65 -15.43 10.39
CA SER A 3 -3.40 -16.16 10.54
C SER A 3 -2.46 -15.45 11.48
N THR A 4 -1.81 -16.25 12.31
CA THR A 4 -0.82 -15.81 13.28
C THR A 4 0.58 -16.16 12.76
N PHE A 5 1.49 -15.20 12.78
CA PHE A 5 2.89 -15.40 12.41
C PHE A 5 3.80 -14.96 13.56
N TYR A 6 4.92 -15.65 13.69
CA TYR A 6 5.95 -15.27 14.65
C TYR A 6 7.04 -14.45 13.95
N CYS A 7 7.40 -13.32 14.54
CA CYS A 7 8.52 -12.50 14.11
C CYS A 7 9.65 -12.58 15.13
N ASN A 8 10.84 -12.94 14.66
CA ASN A 8 12.08 -12.87 15.43
C ASN A 8 13.04 -11.91 14.69
N HIS A 9 12.83 -10.58 14.89
CA HIS A 9 13.58 -9.51 14.22
C HIS A 9 13.60 -9.61 12.69
N GLY A 10 12.78 -10.47 12.11
CA GLY A 10 12.68 -10.73 10.69
C GLY A 10 12.19 -12.13 10.38
N ALA A 11 12.17 -12.47 9.08
CA ALA A 11 11.85 -13.81 8.59
C ALA A 11 12.66 -14.12 7.32
N ASN A 12 12.87 -15.42 7.07
CA ASN A 12 13.58 -15.89 5.88
C ASN A 12 12.58 -16.26 4.76
N PHE A 13 12.71 -15.60 3.63
CA PHE A 13 11.93 -15.84 2.42
C PHE A 13 12.83 -16.23 1.23
N GLY A 14 13.91 -16.96 1.48
CA GLY A 14 15.01 -17.20 0.52
C GLY A 14 16.14 -16.17 0.67
N ARG A 15 15.81 -15.02 1.23
CA ARG A 15 16.71 -14.01 1.81
C ARG A 15 16.11 -13.55 3.13
N PHE A 16 16.93 -13.10 4.06
CA PHE A 16 16.46 -12.56 5.33
C PHE A 16 15.83 -11.17 5.13
N MET A 17 14.57 -11.02 5.50
CA MET A 17 13.86 -9.76 5.54
C MET A 17 13.86 -9.26 6.98
N LYS A 18 14.67 -8.23 7.27
CA LYS A 18 14.78 -7.61 8.58
C LYS A 18 13.48 -6.95 9.00
N CYS A 19 13.17 -7.00 10.29
CA CYS A 19 12.03 -6.34 10.90
C CYS A 19 12.43 -5.65 12.20
N HIS A 20 11.85 -4.48 12.45
CA HIS A 20 12.12 -3.69 13.65
C HIS A 20 11.15 -3.95 14.81
N CYS A 21 10.10 -4.74 14.59
CA CYS A 21 9.07 -4.96 15.60
C CYS A 21 9.48 -5.88 16.77
N GLY A 22 10.68 -6.49 16.69
CA GLY A 22 11.19 -7.37 17.76
C GLY A 22 10.59 -8.77 17.74
N LEU A 23 10.56 -9.41 18.94
CA LEU A 23 10.02 -10.76 19.17
C LEU A 23 8.51 -10.68 19.44
N HIS A 24 7.69 -11.07 18.49
CA HIS A 24 6.23 -11.01 18.63
C HIS A 24 5.51 -12.09 17.86
N THR A 25 4.40 -12.55 18.44
CA THR A 25 3.34 -13.27 17.71
C THR A 25 2.34 -12.26 17.17
N LEU A 26 2.09 -12.29 15.88
CA LEU A 26 1.42 -11.22 15.15
C LEU A 26 0.22 -11.72 14.36
N GLN A 27 -0.84 -10.97 14.45
CA GLN A 27 -2.04 -11.01 13.60
C GLN A 27 -2.14 -9.71 12.80
N LEU A 28 -3.19 -9.56 11.99
CA LEU A 28 -3.34 -8.41 11.10
C LEU A 28 -3.25 -7.06 11.81
N ASN A 29 -3.97 -6.90 12.92
CA ASN A 29 -3.99 -5.64 13.65
C ASN A 29 -2.59 -5.28 14.19
N ASN A 30 -2.01 -6.14 15.03
CA ASN A 30 -0.71 -5.82 15.63
C ASN A 30 0.44 -5.92 14.63
N GLY A 31 0.34 -6.70 13.55
CA GLY A 31 1.22 -6.64 12.40
C GLY A 31 1.22 -5.28 11.73
N THR A 32 0.04 -4.63 11.64
CA THR A 32 -0.13 -3.30 11.06
C THR A 32 0.48 -2.21 11.94
N TYR A 33 0.09 -2.11 13.23
CA TYR A 33 0.60 -1.01 14.06
C TYR A 33 2.07 -1.16 14.46
N LYS A 34 2.59 -2.38 14.53
CA LYS A 34 4.02 -2.65 14.73
C LYS A 34 4.84 -2.55 13.43
N SER A 35 4.19 -2.33 12.28
CA SER A 35 4.85 -2.26 10.97
C SER A 35 5.71 -3.50 10.68
N CYS A 36 5.16 -4.69 10.90
CA CYS A 36 5.93 -5.93 10.87
C CYS A 36 6.15 -6.46 9.45
N ASN A 37 7.37 -6.35 8.94
CA ASN A 37 7.77 -6.88 7.63
C ASN A 37 7.55 -8.40 7.54
N SER A 38 7.84 -9.15 8.61
CA SER A 38 7.64 -10.61 8.63
C SER A 38 6.18 -10.97 8.45
N TYR A 39 5.25 -10.28 9.12
CA TYR A 39 3.82 -10.52 8.97
C TYR A 39 3.36 -10.33 7.51
N PHE A 40 3.69 -9.18 6.93
CA PHE A 40 3.30 -8.88 5.56
C PHE A 40 4.02 -9.76 4.54
N GLY A 41 5.28 -10.13 4.78
CA GLY A 41 6.01 -11.08 3.96
C GLY A 41 5.33 -12.47 3.93
N HIS A 42 4.94 -13.00 5.08
CA HIS A 42 4.23 -14.29 5.15
C HIS A 42 2.85 -14.22 4.49
N THR A 43 2.09 -13.14 4.70
CA THR A 43 0.78 -12.94 4.07
C THR A 43 0.91 -12.87 2.55
N TYR A 44 1.87 -12.08 2.05
CA TYR A 44 2.15 -11.96 0.62
C TYR A 44 2.58 -13.29 0.02
N LYS A 45 3.50 -14.02 0.68
CA LYS A 45 3.93 -15.33 0.23
C LYS A 45 2.73 -16.28 0.05
N ARG A 46 1.82 -16.35 1.04
CA ARG A 46 0.59 -17.15 0.93
C ARG A 46 -0.29 -16.70 -0.23
N THR A 47 -0.42 -15.40 -0.47
CA THR A 47 -1.20 -14.85 -1.58
C THR A 47 -0.63 -15.29 -2.93
N ILE A 48 0.69 -15.18 -3.10
CA ILE A 48 1.36 -15.55 -4.37
C ILE A 48 1.44 -17.06 -4.56
N GLU A 49 1.50 -17.84 -3.50
CA GLU A 49 1.55 -19.31 -3.55
C GLU A 49 0.16 -19.98 -3.50
N LYS A 50 -0.92 -19.18 -3.45
CA LYS A 50 -2.30 -19.68 -3.35
C LYS A 50 -2.71 -20.53 -4.55
N TYR A 51 -2.30 -20.15 -5.74
CA TYR A 51 -2.63 -20.84 -6.97
C TYR A 51 -1.40 -21.55 -7.56
N LYS A 52 -1.63 -22.66 -8.27
CA LYS A 52 -0.57 -23.44 -8.92
C LYS A 52 0.17 -22.61 -9.98
N ASP A 53 -0.56 -21.75 -10.68
CA ASP A 53 0.01 -20.80 -11.64
C ASP A 53 0.45 -19.53 -10.90
N SER A 54 1.77 -19.31 -10.83
CA SER A 54 2.36 -18.15 -10.17
C SER A 54 2.08 -16.83 -10.89
N TYR A 55 1.91 -16.85 -12.21
CA TYR A 55 1.58 -15.66 -12.99
C TYR A 55 0.14 -15.22 -12.74
N TYR A 56 -0.79 -16.18 -12.66
CA TYR A 56 -2.17 -15.91 -12.27
C TYR A 56 -2.25 -15.33 -10.85
N SER A 57 -1.46 -15.87 -9.91
CA SER A 57 -1.42 -15.34 -8.54
C SER A 57 -0.94 -13.89 -8.49
N VAL A 58 0.10 -13.57 -9.27
CA VAL A 58 0.62 -12.20 -9.37
C VAL A 58 -0.40 -11.26 -9.98
N ASP A 59 -1.07 -11.65 -11.07
CA ASP A 59 -2.10 -10.83 -11.71
C ASP A 59 -3.29 -10.60 -10.77
N ASN A 60 -3.71 -11.63 -10.04
CA ASN A 60 -4.79 -11.50 -9.06
C ASN A 60 -4.42 -10.48 -7.96
N TRP A 61 -3.24 -10.58 -7.38
CA TRP A 61 -2.74 -9.60 -6.43
C TRP A 61 -2.64 -8.20 -7.04
N ALA A 62 -2.04 -8.09 -8.22
CA ALA A 62 -1.87 -6.82 -8.92
C ALA A 62 -3.23 -6.14 -9.21
N ASN A 63 -4.25 -6.90 -9.60
CA ASN A 63 -5.60 -6.38 -9.86
C ASN A 63 -6.23 -5.80 -8.59
N HIS A 64 -6.09 -6.49 -7.45
CA HIS A 64 -6.54 -5.95 -6.17
C HIS A 64 -5.82 -4.64 -5.82
N VAL A 65 -4.49 -4.58 -5.96
CA VAL A 65 -3.71 -3.36 -5.68
C VAL A 65 -4.07 -2.22 -6.64
N LYS A 66 -4.19 -2.51 -7.94
CA LYS A 66 -4.58 -1.52 -8.96
C LYS A 66 -6.00 -0.96 -8.73
N SER A 67 -6.90 -1.74 -8.13
CA SER A 67 -8.26 -1.28 -7.84
C SER A 67 -8.32 -0.10 -6.86
N PHE A 68 -7.25 0.18 -6.12
CA PHE A 68 -7.09 1.37 -5.28
C PHE A 68 -6.57 2.60 -6.04
N GLY A 69 -6.39 2.51 -7.36
CA GLY A 69 -5.85 3.59 -8.19
C GLY A 69 -4.32 3.58 -8.32
N LEU A 70 -3.63 2.58 -7.79
CA LEU A 70 -2.17 2.44 -7.89
C LEU A 70 -1.75 1.89 -9.27
N GLY A 71 -0.57 2.26 -9.74
CA GLY A 71 0.00 1.74 -10.99
C GLY A 71 -0.74 2.19 -12.25
N GLN A 72 -1.56 3.24 -12.19
CA GLN A 72 -2.33 3.80 -13.30
C GLN A 72 -2.50 5.31 -13.16
N PHE A 73 -2.81 6.01 -14.27
CA PHE A 73 -3.20 7.40 -14.19
C PHE A 73 -4.60 7.50 -13.56
N LEU A 74 -4.76 8.36 -12.55
CA LEU A 74 -6.05 8.56 -11.87
C LEU A 74 -7.07 9.34 -12.70
N GLY A 75 -6.65 9.98 -13.79
CA GLY A 75 -7.54 10.79 -14.63
C GLY A 75 -7.90 12.14 -14.01
N THR A 76 -7.02 12.70 -13.18
CA THR A 76 -7.17 14.03 -12.54
C THR A 76 -7.36 15.13 -13.57
N ASP A 77 -7.76 16.33 -13.13
CA ASP A 77 -7.79 17.53 -13.94
C ASP A 77 -6.43 18.25 -14.03
N MET A 78 -5.40 17.70 -13.42
CA MET A 78 -4.03 18.18 -13.57
C MET A 78 -3.38 17.58 -14.83
N PRO A 79 -2.66 18.41 -15.63
CA PRO A 79 -2.07 17.95 -16.89
C PRO A 79 -0.85 17.04 -16.71
N ILE A 80 -0.33 16.92 -15.50
CA ILE A 80 0.86 16.15 -15.15
C ILE A 80 0.53 15.11 -14.10
N GLY A 81 1.25 14.01 -14.13
CA GLY A 81 1.12 12.94 -13.15
C GLY A 81 2.06 11.78 -13.46
N ALA A 82 2.31 10.95 -12.46
CA ALA A 82 3.07 9.72 -12.61
C ALA A 82 2.12 8.52 -12.53
N LYS A 83 2.24 7.63 -13.52
CA LYS A 83 1.49 6.38 -13.54
C LYS A 83 1.86 5.46 -12.37
N GLY A 84 3.12 5.54 -11.90
CA GLY A 84 3.67 4.54 -11.01
C GLY A 84 3.77 3.15 -11.65
N LEU A 85 3.96 2.13 -10.84
CA LEU A 85 4.04 0.75 -11.28
C LEU A 85 3.48 -0.18 -10.19
N VAL A 86 2.55 -1.04 -10.56
CA VAL A 86 2.20 -2.25 -9.83
C VAL A 86 2.60 -3.42 -10.72
N PRO A 87 3.60 -4.22 -10.31
CA PRO A 87 4.11 -5.29 -11.15
C PRO A 87 3.07 -6.38 -11.36
N ASP A 88 3.00 -6.90 -12.58
CA ASP A 88 2.08 -7.94 -13.01
C ASP A 88 2.82 -9.08 -13.74
N SER A 89 2.08 -10.08 -14.19
CA SER A 89 2.64 -11.23 -14.91
C SER A 89 3.38 -10.82 -16.18
N LYS A 90 2.91 -9.77 -16.86
CA LYS A 90 3.52 -9.27 -18.09
C LYS A 90 4.92 -8.73 -17.84
N LEU A 91 5.12 -7.99 -16.75
CA LEU A 91 6.44 -7.54 -16.33
C LEU A 91 7.34 -8.72 -16.01
N TYR A 92 6.88 -9.64 -15.17
CA TYR A 92 7.71 -10.74 -14.68
C TYR A 92 8.00 -11.80 -15.73
N LYS A 93 7.09 -12.04 -16.69
CA LYS A 93 7.40 -12.89 -17.87
C LYS A 93 8.60 -12.36 -18.63
N ARG A 94 8.69 -11.05 -18.79
CA ARG A 94 9.84 -10.41 -19.45
C ARG A 94 11.11 -10.48 -18.61
N VAL A 95 11.01 -10.17 -17.29
CA VAL A 95 12.17 -10.16 -16.38
C VAL A 95 12.76 -11.56 -16.18
N TYR A 96 11.91 -12.57 -16.08
CA TYR A 96 12.31 -13.96 -15.80
C TYR A 96 12.25 -14.88 -17.03
N ASN A 97 12.15 -14.34 -18.24
CA ASN A 97 12.11 -15.09 -19.50
C ASN A 97 11.07 -16.23 -19.49
N GLY A 98 9.91 -15.99 -18.89
CA GLY A 98 8.83 -16.97 -18.79
C GLY A 98 9.03 -18.06 -17.71
N ALA A 99 10.12 -18.05 -16.96
CA ALA A 99 10.34 -18.98 -15.87
C ALA A 99 9.34 -18.77 -14.72
N LYS A 100 9.00 -19.88 -14.02
CA LYS A 100 8.10 -19.82 -12.87
C LYS A 100 8.57 -18.80 -11.82
N ILE A 101 7.70 -17.89 -11.40
CA ILE A 101 7.99 -16.92 -10.34
C ILE A 101 7.96 -17.65 -8.99
N ARG A 102 8.99 -17.42 -8.18
CA ARG A 102 8.99 -17.80 -6.76
C ARG A 102 8.65 -16.56 -5.94
N SER A 103 7.80 -16.73 -4.94
CA SER A 103 7.41 -15.63 -4.02
C SER A 103 8.62 -14.93 -3.40
N SER A 104 9.70 -15.67 -3.14
CA SER A 104 10.97 -15.13 -2.61
C SER A 104 11.65 -14.10 -3.51
N TYR A 105 11.45 -14.17 -4.83
CA TYR A 105 12.07 -13.24 -5.78
C TYR A 105 11.42 -11.86 -5.74
N ILE A 106 10.13 -11.83 -5.43
CA ILE A 106 9.28 -10.64 -5.47
C ILE A 106 8.75 -10.24 -4.08
N ILE A 107 9.35 -10.80 -3.02
CA ILE A 107 8.87 -10.61 -1.63
C ILE A 107 8.90 -9.15 -1.17
N SER A 108 9.74 -8.30 -1.75
CA SER A 108 9.80 -6.87 -1.42
C SER A 108 8.50 -6.13 -1.70
N ASN A 109 7.67 -6.62 -2.63
CA ASN A 109 6.35 -6.05 -2.90
C ASN A 109 5.41 -6.14 -1.69
N SER A 110 5.64 -7.10 -0.79
CA SER A 110 4.85 -7.28 0.43
C SER A 110 4.86 -6.08 1.37
N ILE A 111 5.88 -5.25 1.27
CA ILE A 111 6.09 -4.05 2.10
C ILE A 111 6.11 -2.77 1.25
N GLY A 112 5.58 -2.82 0.03
CA GLY A 112 5.50 -1.67 -0.87
C GLY A 112 6.85 -1.23 -1.46
N GLN A 113 7.85 -2.12 -1.45
CA GLN A 113 9.16 -1.93 -2.08
C GLN A 113 9.31 -2.83 -3.33
N GLY A 114 10.53 -3.00 -3.81
CA GLY A 114 10.78 -3.78 -5.03
C GLY A 114 10.38 -3.01 -6.27
N GLU A 115 9.52 -3.60 -7.09
CA GLU A 115 9.07 -3.01 -8.34
C GLU A 115 7.86 -2.06 -8.18
N VAL A 116 7.29 -1.95 -6.97
CA VAL A 116 6.15 -1.05 -6.71
C VAL A 116 6.61 0.40 -6.73
N LEU A 117 6.01 1.22 -7.60
CA LEU A 117 6.24 2.66 -7.67
C LEU A 117 4.91 3.39 -7.54
N THR A 118 4.86 4.38 -6.67
CA THR A 118 3.65 5.17 -6.41
C THR A 118 3.96 6.66 -6.36
N SER A 119 2.95 7.47 -6.57
CA SER A 119 3.02 8.93 -6.35
C SER A 119 2.25 9.31 -5.08
N PRO A 120 2.57 10.45 -4.43
CA PRO A 120 1.83 10.91 -3.24
C PRO A 120 0.32 11.01 -3.48
N ILE A 121 -0.12 11.48 -4.64
CA ILE A 121 -1.56 11.56 -4.93
C ILE A 121 -2.23 10.18 -5.02
N GLN A 122 -1.52 9.16 -5.52
CA GLN A 122 -2.05 7.79 -5.53
C GLN A 122 -2.14 7.22 -4.11
N LEU A 123 -1.18 7.52 -3.25
CA LEU A 123 -1.21 7.11 -1.84
C LEU A 123 -2.33 7.80 -1.08
N ALA A 124 -2.53 9.11 -1.28
CA ALA A 124 -3.66 9.85 -0.69
C ALA A 124 -5.01 9.30 -1.19
N ASN A 125 -5.12 8.96 -2.49
CA ASN A 125 -6.30 8.32 -3.06
C ASN A 125 -6.56 6.93 -2.46
N MET A 126 -5.51 6.13 -2.26
CA MET A 126 -5.63 4.84 -1.56
C MET A 126 -6.18 5.04 -0.13
N MET A 127 -5.71 6.08 0.58
CA MET A 127 -6.25 6.40 1.91
C MET A 127 -7.72 6.83 1.84
N ALA A 128 -8.14 7.57 0.83
CA ALA A 128 -9.54 7.89 0.60
C ALA A 128 -10.38 6.63 0.35
N ALA A 129 -9.86 5.66 -0.42
CA ALA A 129 -10.53 4.38 -0.63
C ALA A 129 -10.65 3.56 0.67
N VAL A 130 -9.63 3.56 1.51
CA VAL A 130 -9.68 2.90 2.83
C VAL A 130 -10.67 3.60 3.75
N ALA A 131 -10.63 4.92 3.83
CA ALA A 131 -11.54 5.75 4.64
C ALA A 131 -13.01 5.56 4.27
N ASN A 132 -13.30 5.36 2.99
CA ASN A 132 -14.63 5.11 2.45
C ASN A 132 -15.01 3.62 2.43
N GLU A 133 -14.18 2.72 2.99
CA GLU A 133 -14.41 1.29 3.04
C GLU A 133 -14.66 0.68 1.65
N GLY A 134 -13.83 1.04 0.67
CA GLY A 134 -13.77 0.35 -0.62
C GLY A 134 -14.13 1.17 -1.85
N TYR A 135 -14.22 2.51 -1.78
CA TYR A 135 -14.36 3.32 -2.98
C TYR A 135 -13.63 4.66 -2.87
N TYR A 136 -13.34 5.27 -4.02
CA TYR A 136 -12.82 6.63 -4.13
C TYR A 136 -13.47 7.37 -5.31
N TYR A 137 -13.30 8.68 -5.35
CA TYR A 137 -13.57 9.52 -6.50
C TYR A 137 -12.26 9.93 -7.15
N THR A 138 -12.26 10.17 -8.45
CA THR A 138 -11.07 10.71 -9.13
C THR A 138 -10.63 12.01 -8.46
N PRO A 139 -9.41 12.10 -7.92
CA PRO A 139 -8.91 13.34 -7.33
C PRO A 139 -8.90 14.48 -8.34
N HIS A 140 -9.34 15.67 -7.92
CA HIS A 140 -9.39 16.84 -8.80
C HIS A 140 -9.31 18.13 -7.96
N ILE A 141 -8.86 19.22 -8.59
CA ILE A 141 -8.72 20.55 -7.97
C ILE A 141 -9.96 21.38 -8.22
N VAL A 142 -10.55 21.28 -9.42
CA VAL A 142 -11.70 22.09 -9.82
C VAL A 142 -12.96 21.63 -9.07
N LYS A 143 -13.43 22.44 -8.14
CA LYS A 143 -14.66 22.17 -7.38
C LYS A 143 -15.92 22.52 -8.16
N LYS A 144 -15.91 23.61 -8.91
CA LYS A 144 -17.08 24.15 -9.64
C LYS A 144 -16.63 25.09 -10.75
N ILE A 145 -17.30 25.04 -11.88
CA ILE A 145 -17.18 26.02 -12.99
C ILE A 145 -18.53 26.72 -13.12
N LYS A 146 -18.54 28.05 -13.15
CA LYS A 146 -19.79 28.84 -13.29
C LYS A 146 -20.47 28.50 -14.62
N GLY A 147 -21.73 28.10 -14.56
CA GLY A 147 -22.53 27.77 -15.77
C GLY A 147 -22.24 26.40 -16.37
N GLN A 148 -21.41 25.58 -15.75
CA GLN A 148 -21.09 24.23 -16.25
C GLN A 148 -21.24 23.20 -15.15
N ASN A 149 -21.62 21.98 -15.54
CA ASN A 149 -21.56 20.82 -14.65
C ASN A 149 -20.13 20.28 -14.56
N LEU A 150 -19.75 19.80 -13.41
CA LEU A 150 -18.50 19.06 -13.25
C LEU A 150 -18.55 17.77 -14.09
N ASP A 151 -17.42 17.40 -14.70
CA ASP A 151 -17.32 16.16 -15.47
C ASP A 151 -17.72 14.96 -14.59
N LYS A 152 -18.56 14.08 -15.15
CA LYS A 152 -19.06 12.88 -14.45
C LYS A 152 -17.94 12.02 -13.89
N LYS A 153 -16.75 11.97 -14.50
CA LYS A 153 -15.58 11.22 -14.00
C LYS A 153 -15.20 11.61 -12.56
N PHE A 154 -15.44 12.88 -12.16
CA PHE A 154 -15.12 13.38 -10.82
C PHE A 154 -16.21 13.09 -9.78
N THR A 155 -17.41 12.71 -10.24
CA THR A 155 -18.54 12.37 -9.38
C THR A 155 -18.89 10.88 -9.39
N THR A 156 -18.20 10.09 -10.22
CA THR A 156 -18.39 8.64 -10.30
C THR A 156 -17.51 7.93 -9.26
N LYS A 157 -18.11 7.00 -8.51
CA LYS A 157 -17.38 6.15 -7.57
C LYS A 157 -16.60 5.08 -8.32
N HIS A 158 -15.33 4.95 -7.97
CA HIS A 158 -14.48 3.83 -8.35
C HIS A 158 -14.41 2.85 -7.19
N TYR A 159 -14.89 1.63 -7.37
CA TYR A 159 -14.89 0.62 -6.31
C TYR A 159 -13.63 -0.22 -6.36
N THR A 160 -13.08 -0.50 -5.19
CA THR A 160 -12.02 -1.50 -5.05
C THR A 160 -12.62 -2.91 -5.20
N THR A 161 -11.76 -3.89 -5.46
CA THR A 161 -12.14 -5.30 -5.56
C THR A 161 -12.13 -6.03 -4.20
N ILE A 162 -12.06 -5.27 -3.11
CA ILE A 162 -12.04 -5.79 -1.74
C ILE A 162 -13.41 -5.56 -1.10
N ASP A 163 -13.97 -6.61 -0.50
CA ASP A 163 -15.24 -6.50 0.20
C ASP A 163 -15.15 -5.58 1.42
N LYS A 164 -16.22 -4.80 1.63
CA LYS A 164 -16.31 -3.80 2.69
C LYS A 164 -15.93 -4.34 4.09
N GLN A 165 -16.32 -5.56 4.41
CA GLN A 165 -16.06 -6.19 5.71
C GLN A 165 -14.57 -6.28 6.08
N TYR A 166 -13.66 -6.26 5.09
CA TYR A 166 -12.22 -6.39 5.32
C TYR A 166 -11.52 -5.05 5.62
N PHE A 167 -12.21 -3.91 5.50
CA PHE A 167 -11.61 -2.61 5.78
C PHE A 167 -11.51 -2.31 7.27
N GLN A 168 -12.50 -2.69 8.08
CA GLN A 168 -12.52 -2.37 9.53
C GLN A 168 -11.28 -2.87 10.29
N PRO A 169 -10.79 -4.11 10.11
CA PRO A 169 -9.57 -4.56 10.77
C PRO A 169 -8.33 -3.74 10.38
N ILE A 170 -8.27 -3.26 9.12
CA ILE A 170 -7.18 -2.40 8.65
C ILE A 170 -7.29 -1.00 9.26
N ILE A 171 -8.47 -0.41 9.27
CA ILE A 171 -8.75 0.90 9.87
C ILE A 171 -8.39 0.88 11.36
N GLN A 172 -8.77 -0.18 12.08
CA GLN A 172 -8.39 -0.36 13.49
C GLN A 172 -6.86 -0.44 13.65
N GLY A 173 -6.19 -1.25 12.82
CA GLY A 173 -4.73 -1.32 12.85
C GLY A 173 -4.05 0.01 12.55
N MET A 174 -4.64 0.84 11.67
CA MET A 174 -4.13 2.18 11.35
C MET A 174 -4.39 3.20 12.48
N GLU A 175 -5.50 3.09 13.22
CA GLU A 175 -5.72 3.87 14.44
C GLU A 175 -4.69 3.48 15.52
N ASP A 176 -4.41 2.19 15.65
CA ASP A 176 -3.46 1.68 16.64
C ASP A 176 -2.01 2.07 16.32
N VAL A 177 -1.64 2.31 15.04
CA VAL A 177 -0.36 2.95 14.68
C VAL A 177 -0.21 4.29 15.39
N TYR A 178 -1.29 5.07 15.46
CA TYR A 178 -1.32 6.38 16.07
C TYR A 178 -1.42 6.32 17.59
N ASN A 179 -2.13 5.33 18.12
CA ASN A 179 -2.32 5.15 19.55
C ASN A 179 -1.12 4.50 20.25
N PHE A 180 -0.54 3.46 19.66
CA PHE A 180 0.45 2.56 20.30
C PHE A 180 1.67 2.28 19.42
N GLY A 181 1.66 2.66 18.14
CA GLY A 181 2.65 2.30 17.15
C GLY A 181 3.65 3.41 16.84
N THR A 182 4.14 3.38 15.59
CA THR A 182 5.23 4.22 15.10
C THR A 182 4.90 5.72 15.02
N ALA A 183 3.62 6.12 15.15
CA ALA A 183 3.17 7.51 15.14
C ALA A 183 2.62 7.97 16.49
N SER A 184 2.83 7.24 17.60
CA SER A 184 2.24 7.54 18.91
C SER A 184 2.65 8.88 19.52
N GLY A 185 3.79 9.44 19.09
CA GLY A 185 4.23 10.78 19.49
C GLY A 185 3.51 11.95 18.81
N LEU A 186 2.64 11.68 17.84
CA LEU A 186 1.97 12.70 17.03
C LEU A 186 0.49 12.90 17.39
N LYS A 187 0.07 12.50 18.58
CA LYS A 187 -1.34 12.55 19.00
C LYS A 187 -1.89 13.97 18.99
N VAL A 188 -3.08 14.14 18.40
CA VAL A 188 -3.86 15.35 18.42
C VAL A 188 -5.10 15.09 19.28
N GLU A 189 -5.30 15.90 20.32
CA GLU A 189 -6.43 15.75 21.23
C GLU A 189 -7.76 15.96 20.49
N GLY A 190 -8.76 15.14 20.80
CA GLY A 190 -10.11 15.24 20.24
C GLY A 190 -10.27 14.71 18.81
N ILE A 191 -9.20 14.28 18.13
CA ILE A 191 -9.27 13.75 16.75
C ILE A 191 -8.67 12.36 16.68
N LYS A 192 -9.46 11.37 16.28
CA LYS A 192 -8.95 10.04 15.97
C LYS A 192 -8.41 10.00 14.53
N ILE A 193 -7.14 9.74 14.41
CA ILE A 193 -6.43 9.66 13.14
C ILE A 193 -6.10 8.20 12.84
N CYS A 194 -6.35 7.76 11.61
CA CYS A 194 -5.91 6.47 11.10
C CYS A 194 -4.75 6.71 10.13
N GLY A 195 -3.57 6.18 10.44
CA GLY A 195 -2.39 6.44 9.62
C GLY A 195 -1.41 5.29 9.58
N LYS A 196 -0.42 5.43 8.69
CA LYS A 196 0.69 4.48 8.57
C LYS A 196 1.96 5.20 8.14
N THR A 197 3.04 4.95 8.87
CA THR A 197 4.38 5.38 8.49
C THR A 197 5.00 4.38 7.52
N GLY A 198 5.83 4.85 6.62
CA GLY A 198 6.63 4.05 5.72
C GLY A 198 8.03 4.62 5.56
N THR A 199 8.97 3.75 5.25
CA THR A 199 10.33 4.13 4.83
C THR A 199 10.67 3.34 3.58
N ALA A 200 10.93 4.04 2.48
CA ALA A 200 11.34 3.42 1.23
C ALA A 200 12.84 3.63 1.00
N GLU A 201 13.58 2.52 0.84
CA GLU A 201 14.99 2.58 0.49
C GLU A 201 15.18 3.32 -0.83
N ASN A 202 16.15 4.24 -0.86
CA ASN A 202 16.48 5.02 -2.04
C ASN A 202 17.89 4.64 -2.52
N LYS A 203 17.95 3.86 -3.59
CA LYS A 203 19.20 3.41 -4.20
C LYS A 203 19.24 3.81 -5.66
N ILE A 204 20.34 4.37 -6.12
CA ILE A 204 20.57 4.65 -7.54
C ILE A 204 21.75 3.81 -8.04
N ARG A 205 21.72 3.45 -9.31
CA ARG A 205 22.82 2.77 -9.98
C ARG A 205 23.39 3.67 -11.04
N VAL A 206 24.67 4.02 -10.88
CA VAL A 206 25.40 4.87 -11.82
C VAL A 206 26.69 4.15 -12.24
N ALA A 207 26.91 4.00 -13.55
CA ALA A 207 28.09 3.31 -14.10
C ALA A 207 28.36 1.94 -13.46
N GLY A 208 27.31 1.14 -13.24
CA GLY A 208 27.42 -0.20 -12.64
C GLY A 208 27.55 -0.25 -11.12
N LYS A 209 27.78 0.87 -10.45
CA LYS A 209 27.89 0.97 -8.99
C LYS A 209 26.56 1.41 -8.38
N THR A 210 26.19 0.79 -7.24
CA THR A 210 24.99 1.15 -6.49
C THR A 210 25.36 2.14 -5.38
N TYR A 211 24.63 3.24 -5.31
CA TYR A 211 24.77 4.26 -4.27
C TYR A 211 23.51 4.25 -3.41
N GLN A 212 23.70 4.19 -2.09
CA GLN A 212 22.62 4.41 -1.13
C GLN A 212 22.43 5.93 -0.97
N LEU A 213 21.22 6.40 -1.25
CA LEU A 213 20.78 7.76 -0.96
C LEU A 213 20.02 7.78 0.37
N LYS A 214 19.61 8.97 0.81
CA LYS A 214 18.74 9.12 1.98
C LYS A 214 17.37 8.49 1.67
N ASP A 215 16.88 7.62 2.55
CA ASP A 215 15.59 6.96 2.40
C ASP A 215 14.45 7.96 2.39
N HIS A 216 13.38 7.63 1.66
CA HIS A 216 12.15 8.42 1.68
C HIS A 216 11.33 8.07 2.91
N SER A 217 11.03 9.06 3.73
CA SER A 217 10.03 8.93 4.81
C SER A 217 8.66 9.25 4.26
N ILE A 218 7.70 8.38 4.53
CA ILE A 218 6.33 8.48 4.02
C ILE A 218 5.38 8.40 5.21
N PHE A 219 4.37 9.26 5.21
CA PHE A 219 3.23 9.14 6.10
C PHE A 219 1.94 9.26 5.30
N VAL A 220 1.04 8.29 5.50
CA VAL A 220 -0.30 8.29 4.90
C VAL A 220 -1.34 8.24 6.00
N ALA A 221 -2.41 9.00 5.87
CA ALA A 221 -3.45 9.05 6.89
C ALA A 221 -4.81 9.50 6.36
N PHE A 222 -5.83 9.24 7.15
CA PHE A 222 -7.13 9.90 7.03
C PHE A 222 -7.70 10.26 8.42
N ALA A 223 -8.54 11.25 8.48
CA ALA A 223 -9.18 11.72 9.70
C ALA A 223 -10.50 12.47 9.42
N PRO A 224 -11.40 12.56 10.43
CA PRO A 224 -11.52 11.70 11.61
C PRO A 224 -11.86 10.25 11.24
N ARG A 225 -11.63 9.30 12.15
CA ARG A 225 -11.92 7.88 11.89
C ARG A 225 -13.39 7.62 11.56
N GLU A 226 -14.31 8.16 12.36
CA GLU A 226 -15.73 7.85 12.30
C GLU A 226 -16.45 8.55 11.13
N ASN A 227 -15.96 9.71 10.70
CA ASN A 227 -16.52 10.49 9.59
C ASN A 227 -15.38 11.16 8.82
N PRO A 228 -14.64 10.42 8.01
CA PRO A 228 -13.46 10.93 7.34
C PRO A 228 -13.73 12.16 6.47
N LYS A 229 -12.91 13.20 6.64
CA LYS A 229 -12.97 14.45 5.90
C LYS A 229 -11.73 14.73 5.09
N ILE A 230 -10.59 14.16 5.50
CA ILE A 230 -9.28 14.40 4.90
C ILE A 230 -8.59 13.04 4.72
N ALA A 231 -7.99 12.84 3.56
CA ALA A 231 -7.01 11.81 3.31
C ALA A 231 -5.74 12.47 2.76
N LEU A 232 -4.57 12.04 3.25
CA LEU A 232 -3.29 12.66 2.89
C LEU A 232 -2.17 11.63 2.70
N ALA A 233 -1.14 12.06 1.97
CA ALA A 233 0.16 11.41 1.89
C ALA A 233 1.27 12.48 1.84
N VAL A 234 2.29 12.29 2.64
CA VAL A 234 3.45 13.19 2.75
C VAL A 234 4.72 12.37 2.63
#